data_9a94d544ae64e2663e93e8206bad664a
#
_entry.id   9a94d544ae64e2663e93e8206bad664a
#
_cell.length_a   1.000
_cell.length_b   1.000
_cell.length_c   1.000
_cell.angle_alpha   90.00
_cell.angle_beta   90.00
_cell.angle_gamma   90.00
#
_symmetry.space_group_name_H-M   'P 1'
#
loop_
_entity.id
_entity.type
_entity.pdbx_description
1 polymer ?
#
loop_
_entity_poly.entity_id
_entity_poly.type
_entity_poly.pdbx_seq_one_letter_code
_entity_poly.pdbx_strand_id
1 'polypeptide(L)'
;SSFYSAIGGWVRLLAFLFAVQDPEALTAAGVGVAVIFAQALDPKVAGFVLLIAACGQFFCSMACMTSTSRMTYAFSRDGAVPGARHWAKLTKNKVPANAVVLAAVVAVIITLPALVEVDINGAPVPVAFYAVVSVAVIGLYLAFAIPIFLRWRMGDKFQQGTWNLGKKWKWMAPVAVAEILIISVYFILPITPAGWIGNPDFSWKFVNYAPILTGGALIALWIGWHVSAKKWFTGPKSTIDLPEGVSAADEIELEHEHKGFHQPPGT
;
A
#
# COMPACT_ATOMS: atom_id res chain seq x y z
N SER A 1 15.47 7.27 -8.35
CA SER A 1 15.21 7.10 -6.90
C SER A 1 15.30 5.63 -6.49
N SER A 2 14.67 4.67 -7.19
CA SER A 2 14.62 3.24 -6.83
C SER A 2 16.01 2.60 -6.65
N PHE A 3 16.99 2.94 -7.49
CA PHE A 3 18.35 2.41 -7.39
C PHE A 3 19.04 2.83 -6.07
N TYR A 4 18.92 4.09 -5.67
CA TYR A 4 19.46 4.57 -4.38
C TYR A 4 18.74 3.94 -3.19
N SER A 5 17.42 3.73 -3.29
CA SER A 5 16.65 3.04 -2.27
C SER A 5 17.06 1.58 -2.12
N ALA A 6 17.37 0.90 -3.23
CA ALA A 6 17.86 -0.47 -3.22
C ALA A 6 19.22 -0.57 -2.53
N ILE A 7 20.20 0.27 -2.93
CA ILE A 7 21.52 0.29 -2.29
C ILE A 7 21.41 0.63 -0.81
N GLY A 8 20.65 1.68 -0.45
CA GLY A 8 20.44 2.06 0.94
C GLY A 8 19.72 0.99 1.76
N GLY A 9 18.84 0.22 1.14
CA GLY A 9 18.19 -0.95 1.75
C GLY A 9 19.18 -2.08 2.03
N TRP A 10 20.02 -2.42 1.06
CA TRP A 10 21.09 -3.41 1.21
C TRP A 10 22.08 -3.06 2.32
N VAL A 11 22.56 -1.82 2.32
CA VAL A 11 23.50 -1.33 3.35
C VAL A 11 22.86 -1.45 4.75
N ARG A 12 21.58 -1.08 4.90
CA ARG A 12 20.86 -1.21 6.16
C ARG A 12 20.69 -2.66 6.58
N LEU A 13 20.29 -3.54 5.67
CA LEU A 13 20.15 -4.98 5.97
C LEU A 13 21.45 -5.58 6.44
N LEU A 14 22.57 -5.29 5.77
CA LEU A 14 23.89 -5.74 6.17
C LEU A 14 24.28 -5.18 7.53
N ALA A 15 24.03 -3.89 7.78
CA ALA A 15 24.32 -3.27 9.07
C ALA A 15 23.55 -3.96 10.21
N PHE A 16 22.25 -4.26 10.03
CA PHE A 16 21.47 -4.99 11.02
C PHE A 16 21.99 -6.42 11.21
N LEU A 17 22.31 -7.12 10.12
CA LEU A 17 22.83 -8.49 10.19
C LEU A 17 24.13 -8.57 10.98
N PHE A 18 25.06 -7.64 10.74
CA PHE A 18 26.32 -7.56 11.48
C PHE A 18 26.17 -7.05 12.92
N ALA A 19 25.09 -6.34 13.22
CA ALA A 19 24.82 -5.84 14.56
C ALA A 19 24.14 -6.87 15.49
N VAL A 20 23.68 -7.99 14.96
CA VAL A 20 23.10 -9.10 15.76
C VAL A 20 24.21 -9.75 16.58
N GLN A 21 24.13 -9.65 17.92
CA GLN A 21 25.06 -10.29 18.84
C GLN A 21 24.53 -11.61 19.41
N ASP A 22 23.21 -11.67 19.65
CA ASP A 22 22.54 -12.85 20.17
C ASP A 22 21.30 -13.19 19.28
N PRO A 23 21.42 -14.19 18.39
CA PRO A 23 20.33 -14.63 17.55
C PRO A 23 19.16 -15.26 18.31
N GLU A 24 19.42 -15.89 19.47
CA GLU A 24 18.37 -16.54 20.27
C GLU A 24 17.47 -15.47 20.92
N ALA A 25 18.06 -14.44 21.52
CA ALA A 25 17.34 -13.30 22.06
C ALA A 25 16.53 -12.56 20.97
N LEU A 26 17.06 -12.48 19.74
CA LEU A 26 16.39 -11.87 18.61
C LEU A 26 15.14 -12.65 18.19
N THR A 27 15.21 -13.98 18.15
CA THR A 27 14.08 -14.83 17.79
C THR A 27 13.02 -14.90 18.90
N ALA A 28 13.44 -14.76 20.17
CA ALA A 28 12.55 -14.70 21.31
C ALA A 28 11.82 -13.34 21.46
N ALA A 29 12.31 -12.30 20.78
CA ALA A 29 11.74 -10.96 20.89
C ALA A 29 10.66 -10.71 19.82
N GLY A 30 9.49 -10.23 20.23
CA GLY A 30 8.43 -9.84 19.29
C GLY A 30 8.79 -8.66 18.37
N VAL A 31 9.79 -7.84 18.74
CA VAL A 31 10.26 -6.67 17.99
C VAL A 31 11.77 -6.74 17.82
N GLY A 32 12.22 -7.53 16.84
CA GLY A 32 13.63 -7.84 16.63
C GLY A 32 14.56 -6.64 16.43
N VAL A 33 14.11 -5.60 15.72
CA VAL A 33 14.92 -4.40 15.45
C VAL A 33 15.27 -3.64 16.73
N ALA A 34 14.32 -3.52 17.67
CA ALA A 34 14.58 -2.87 18.95
C ALA A 34 15.64 -3.60 19.78
N VAL A 35 15.62 -4.94 19.74
CA VAL A 35 16.61 -5.78 20.42
C VAL A 35 18.00 -5.61 19.80
N ILE A 36 18.10 -5.55 18.47
CA ILE A 36 19.40 -5.31 17.80
C ILE A 36 20.00 -3.98 18.26
N PHE A 37 19.23 -2.92 18.31
CA PHE A 37 19.72 -1.62 18.80
C PHE A 37 20.10 -1.67 20.27
N ALA A 38 19.33 -2.36 21.12
CA ALA A 38 19.63 -2.50 22.53
C ALA A 38 20.92 -3.32 22.82
N GLN A 39 21.23 -4.28 21.94
CA GLN A 39 22.45 -5.09 22.06
C GLN A 39 23.70 -4.38 21.49
N ALA A 40 23.53 -3.63 20.40
CA ALA A 40 24.63 -3.05 19.64
C ALA A 40 25.06 -1.65 20.11
N LEU A 41 24.18 -0.92 20.81
CA LEU A 41 24.36 0.49 21.16
C LEU A 41 24.18 0.73 22.66
N ASP A 42 24.81 1.81 23.15
CA ASP A 42 24.52 2.33 24.49
C ASP A 42 23.01 2.63 24.65
N PRO A 43 22.39 2.33 25.79
CA PRO A 43 20.95 2.50 26.00
C PRO A 43 20.39 3.89 25.64
N LYS A 44 21.16 4.95 25.86
CA LYS A 44 20.74 6.32 25.50
C LYS A 44 20.75 6.53 23.99
N VAL A 45 21.78 6.00 23.31
CA VAL A 45 21.90 6.08 21.84
C VAL A 45 20.82 5.22 21.18
N ALA A 46 20.60 4.00 21.67
CA ALA A 46 19.54 3.12 21.19
C ALA A 46 18.17 3.78 21.32
N GLY A 47 17.86 4.37 22.48
CA GLY A 47 16.62 5.12 22.71
C GLY A 47 16.45 6.30 21.75
N PHE A 48 17.50 7.06 21.48
CA PHE A 48 17.46 8.18 20.54
C PHE A 48 17.22 7.72 19.08
N VAL A 49 17.88 6.65 18.65
CA VAL A 49 17.67 6.06 17.31
C VAL A 49 16.24 5.53 17.16
N LEU A 50 15.71 4.87 18.18
CA LEU A 50 14.33 4.38 18.19
C LEU A 50 13.32 5.53 18.15
N LEU A 51 13.60 6.65 18.83
CA LEU A 51 12.77 7.85 18.76
C LEU A 51 12.74 8.42 17.34
N ILE A 52 13.90 8.52 16.67
CA ILE A 52 13.97 8.96 15.26
C ILE A 52 13.17 8.03 14.37
N ALA A 53 13.29 6.72 14.57
CA ALA A 53 12.53 5.73 13.80
C ALA A 53 11.02 5.87 14.02
N ALA A 54 10.58 6.10 15.26
CA ALA A 54 9.18 6.35 15.60
C ALA A 54 8.65 7.63 14.94
N CYS A 55 9.43 8.72 14.96
CA CYS A 55 9.08 9.95 14.24
C CYS A 55 8.96 9.71 12.74
N GLY A 56 9.89 8.97 12.13
CA GLY A 56 9.83 8.59 10.72
C GLY A 56 8.57 7.78 10.38
N GLN A 57 8.22 6.83 11.23
CA GLN A 57 6.98 6.04 11.07
C GLN A 57 5.71 6.88 11.21
N PHE A 58 5.71 7.86 12.11
CA PHE A 58 4.61 8.82 12.25
C PHE A 58 4.39 9.62 10.97
N PHE A 59 5.45 10.17 10.37
CA PHE A 59 5.34 10.89 9.10
C PHE A 59 4.91 9.99 7.95
N CYS A 60 5.38 8.75 7.91
CA CYS A 60 4.92 7.75 6.95
C CYS A 60 3.40 7.50 7.08
N SER A 61 2.92 7.34 8.31
CA SER A 61 1.49 7.16 8.59
C SER A 61 0.65 8.36 8.15
N MET A 62 1.14 9.58 8.35
CA MET A 62 0.49 10.80 7.85
C MET A 62 0.40 10.84 6.33
N ALA A 63 1.47 10.42 5.63
CA ALA A 63 1.47 10.34 4.17
C ALA A 63 0.47 9.30 3.65
N CYS A 64 0.41 8.12 4.28
CA CYS A 64 -0.57 7.08 3.96
C CYS A 64 -2.01 7.56 4.21
N MET A 65 -2.26 8.23 5.33
CA MET A 65 -3.57 8.81 5.65
C MET A 65 -4.00 9.85 4.61
N THR A 66 -3.06 10.72 4.20
CA THR A 66 -3.31 11.74 3.18
C THR A 66 -3.65 11.10 1.82
N SER A 67 -2.89 10.10 1.40
CA SER A 67 -3.14 9.37 0.16
C SER A 67 -4.49 8.65 0.17
N THR A 68 -4.77 7.90 1.25
CA THR A 68 -6.02 7.13 1.39
C THR A 68 -7.24 8.03 1.42
N SER A 69 -7.19 9.15 2.16
CA SER A 69 -8.32 10.08 2.23
C SER A 69 -8.61 10.77 0.90
N ARG A 70 -7.57 11.15 0.16
CA ARG A 70 -7.73 11.73 -1.18
C ARG A 70 -8.27 10.72 -2.19
N MET A 71 -7.80 9.47 -2.14
CA MET A 71 -8.32 8.38 -2.97
C MET A 71 -9.78 8.10 -2.65
N THR A 72 -10.13 8.00 -1.36
CA THR A 72 -11.53 7.83 -0.90
C THR A 72 -12.42 8.98 -1.39
N TYR A 73 -11.93 10.21 -1.32
CA TYR A 73 -12.63 11.38 -1.86
C TYR A 73 -12.85 11.26 -3.38
N ALA A 74 -11.82 10.91 -4.15
CA ALA A 74 -11.90 10.78 -5.60
C ALA A 74 -12.93 9.71 -6.00
N PHE A 75 -12.85 8.51 -5.42
CA PHE A 75 -13.82 7.45 -5.67
C PHE A 75 -15.25 7.83 -5.24
N SER A 76 -15.39 8.61 -4.17
CA SER A 76 -16.69 9.11 -3.73
C SER A 76 -17.25 10.17 -4.66
N ARG A 77 -16.40 11.08 -5.18
CA ARG A 77 -16.78 12.06 -6.19
C ARG A 77 -17.32 11.37 -7.45
N ASP A 78 -16.65 10.31 -7.87
CA ASP A 78 -17.02 9.52 -9.04
C ASP A 78 -18.25 8.62 -8.78
N GLY A 79 -18.69 8.54 -7.52
CA GLY A 79 -19.85 7.75 -7.12
C GLY A 79 -19.53 6.27 -6.90
N ALA A 80 -18.27 5.84 -6.89
CA ALA A 80 -17.87 4.44 -6.82
C ALA A 80 -18.01 3.81 -5.41
N VAL A 81 -18.21 4.61 -4.37
CA VAL A 81 -18.24 4.15 -2.97
C VAL A 81 -19.66 4.31 -2.39
N PRO A 82 -20.16 3.32 -1.61
CA PRO A 82 -21.41 3.49 -0.87
C PRO A 82 -21.35 4.71 0.05
N GLY A 83 -22.41 5.53 0.06
CA GLY A 83 -22.40 6.77 0.84
C GLY A 83 -21.57 7.91 0.23
N ALA A 84 -21.29 7.87 -1.07
CA ALA A 84 -20.47 8.82 -1.82
C ALA A 84 -20.74 10.29 -1.47
N ARG A 85 -22.00 10.69 -1.34
CA ARG A 85 -22.40 12.07 -0.98
C ARG A 85 -21.83 12.53 0.37
N HIS A 86 -21.60 11.61 1.30
CA HIS A 86 -21.06 11.92 2.62
C HIS A 86 -19.54 12.07 2.58
N TRP A 87 -18.85 11.14 1.91
CA TRP A 87 -17.40 11.10 1.86
C TRP A 87 -16.82 12.13 0.87
N ALA A 88 -17.58 12.55 -0.14
CA ALA A 88 -17.18 13.59 -1.09
C ALA A 88 -17.32 15.02 -0.55
N LYS A 89 -17.75 15.21 0.71
CA LYS A 89 -17.83 16.56 1.29
C LYS A 89 -16.46 17.10 1.64
N LEU A 90 -16.23 18.35 1.17
CA LEU A 90 -15.03 19.11 1.52
C LEU A 90 -15.33 20.13 2.62
N THR A 91 -14.37 20.38 3.48
CA THR A 91 -14.41 21.50 4.42
C THR A 91 -14.19 22.84 3.70
N LYS A 92 -14.36 23.96 4.40
CA LYS A 92 -14.03 25.31 3.88
C LYS A 92 -12.61 25.39 3.33
N ASN A 93 -11.67 24.66 3.91
CA ASN A 93 -10.27 24.58 3.50
C ASN A 93 -10.01 23.51 2.42
N LYS A 94 -11.03 23.03 1.72
CA LYS A 94 -10.97 22.00 0.67
C LYS A 94 -10.33 20.67 1.14
N VAL A 95 -10.44 20.34 2.43
CA VAL A 95 -9.96 19.06 3.00
C VAL A 95 -11.12 18.08 3.08
N PRO A 96 -10.97 16.81 2.65
CA PRO A 96 -12.00 15.78 2.76
C PRO A 96 -12.04 15.17 4.16
N ALA A 97 -12.45 15.95 5.17
CA ALA A 97 -12.41 15.56 6.58
C ALA A 97 -13.18 14.26 6.87
N ASN A 98 -14.35 14.07 6.25
CA ASN A 98 -15.13 12.85 6.43
C ASN A 98 -14.37 11.60 5.93
N ALA A 99 -13.66 11.72 4.80
CA ALA A 99 -12.83 10.65 4.27
C ALA A 99 -11.62 10.35 5.17
N VAL A 100 -11.03 11.38 5.81
CA VAL A 100 -9.96 11.20 6.80
C VAL A 100 -10.48 10.43 8.02
N VAL A 101 -11.65 10.84 8.56
CA VAL A 101 -12.25 10.14 9.71
C VAL A 101 -12.59 8.69 9.36
N LEU A 102 -13.17 8.45 8.18
CA LEU A 102 -13.44 7.09 7.71
C LEU A 102 -12.16 6.25 7.66
N ALA A 103 -11.09 6.78 7.03
CA ALA A 103 -9.81 6.07 6.93
C ALA A 103 -9.23 5.78 8.31
N ALA A 104 -9.30 6.73 9.26
CA ALA A 104 -8.83 6.54 10.62
C ALA A 104 -9.61 5.45 11.36
N VAL A 105 -10.94 5.49 11.30
CA VAL A 105 -11.80 4.49 11.94
C VAL A 105 -11.54 3.09 11.38
N VAL A 106 -11.49 2.96 10.05
CA VAL A 106 -11.20 1.67 9.39
C VAL A 106 -9.79 1.18 9.76
N ALA A 107 -8.79 2.05 9.81
CA ALA A 107 -7.44 1.68 10.24
C ALA A 107 -7.43 1.13 11.68
N VAL A 108 -8.12 1.80 12.61
CA VAL A 108 -8.24 1.32 13.99
C VAL A 108 -8.93 -0.04 14.04
N ILE A 109 -10.06 -0.22 13.35
CA ILE A 109 -10.79 -1.50 13.34
C ILE A 109 -9.91 -2.64 12.79
N ILE A 110 -9.17 -2.40 11.71
CA ILE A 110 -8.29 -3.41 11.09
C ILE A 110 -7.12 -3.76 12.02
N THR A 111 -6.64 -2.82 12.83
CA THR A 111 -5.51 -3.05 13.73
C THR A 111 -5.91 -3.64 15.09
N LEU A 112 -7.18 -3.59 15.48
CA LEU A 112 -7.64 -4.16 16.76
C LEU A 112 -7.24 -5.65 16.96
N PRO A 113 -7.34 -6.56 15.96
CA PRO A 113 -6.91 -7.93 16.12
C PRO A 113 -5.39 -8.08 16.38
N ALA A 114 -4.58 -7.10 16.02
CA ALA A 114 -3.14 -7.13 16.26
C ALA A 114 -2.76 -6.90 17.73
N LEU A 115 -3.71 -6.48 18.56
CA LEU A 115 -3.54 -6.42 20.02
C LEU A 115 -3.56 -7.81 20.67
N VAL A 116 -4.02 -8.84 19.94
CA VAL A 116 -4.02 -10.23 20.40
C VAL A 116 -2.70 -10.86 19.96
N GLU A 117 -1.79 -11.04 20.91
CA GLU A 117 -0.52 -11.71 20.70
C GLU A 117 -0.72 -13.23 20.81
N VAL A 118 -0.06 -13.98 19.94
CA VAL A 118 -0.02 -15.43 19.97
C VAL A 118 1.38 -15.85 20.38
N ASP A 119 1.46 -16.64 21.43
CA ASP A 119 2.76 -17.18 21.85
C ASP A 119 3.26 -18.18 20.80
N ILE A 120 4.43 -17.89 20.22
CA ILE A 120 5.13 -18.74 19.25
C ILE A 120 6.50 -19.04 19.83
N ASN A 121 6.68 -20.27 20.29
CA ASN A 121 7.95 -20.73 20.88
C ASN A 121 8.45 -19.87 22.07
N GLY A 122 7.53 -19.38 22.91
CA GLY A 122 7.83 -18.53 24.04
C GLY A 122 7.97 -17.03 23.70
N ALA A 123 7.70 -16.63 22.44
CA ALA A 123 7.70 -15.24 22.03
C ALA A 123 6.27 -14.76 21.67
N PRO A 124 5.82 -13.62 22.20
CA PRO A 124 4.53 -13.03 21.82
C PRO A 124 4.64 -12.43 20.41
N VAL A 125 3.92 -13.02 19.45
CA VAL A 125 3.92 -12.59 18.05
C VAL A 125 2.54 -12.05 17.65
N PRO A 126 2.45 -10.81 17.15
CA PRO A 126 1.19 -10.25 16.66
C PRO A 126 0.87 -10.76 15.25
N VAL A 127 0.37 -11.99 15.13
CA VAL A 127 0.10 -12.67 13.84
C VAL A 127 -0.85 -11.84 12.95
N ALA A 128 -1.84 -11.20 13.55
CA ALA A 128 -2.76 -10.34 12.81
C ALA A 128 -2.06 -9.11 12.20
N PHE A 129 -1.03 -8.57 12.84
CA PHE A 129 -0.23 -7.47 12.29
C PHE A 129 0.47 -7.90 10.99
N TYR A 130 1.12 -9.06 10.99
CA TYR A 130 1.76 -9.59 9.78
C TYR A 130 0.76 -9.86 8.65
N ALA A 131 -0.43 -10.35 8.98
CA ALA A 131 -1.49 -10.55 8.00
C ALA A 131 -1.95 -9.23 7.37
N VAL A 132 -2.16 -8.17 8.16
CA VAL A 132 -2.55 -6.84 7.68
C VAL A 132 -1.48 -6.23 6.79
N VAL A 133 -0.21 -6.32 7.19
CA VAL A 133 0.92 -5.84 6.38
C VAL A 133 1.01 -6.59 5.05
N SER A 134 0.85 -7.91 5.06
CA SER A 134 0.87 -8.73 3.84
C SER A 134 -0.28 -8.36 2.90
N VAL A 135 -1.50 -8.17 3.43
CA VAL A 135 -2.67 -7.71 2.63
C VAL A 135 -2.39 -6.34 2.01
N ALA A 136 -1.79 -5.41 2.75
CA ALA A 136 -1.48 -4.08 2.25
C ALA A 136 -0.48 -4.14 1.08
N VAL A 137 0.58 -4.96 1.21
CA VAL A 137 1.59 -5.15 0.15
C VAL A 137 0.97 -5.80 -1.09
N ILE A 138 0.23 -6.90 -0.92
CA ILE A 138 -0.42 -7.61 -2.02
C ILE A 138 -1.41 -6.69 -2.75
N GLY A 139 -2.25 -5.96 -2.00
CA GLY A 139 -3.23 -5.03 -2.58
C GLY A 139 -2.57 -3.91 -3.39
N LEU A 140 -1.51 -3.31 -2.87
CA LEU A 140 -0.76 -2.25 -3.55
C LEU A 140 -0.06 -2.80 -4.80
N TYR A 141 0.57 -3.96 -4.71
CA TYR A 141 1.24 -4.62 -5.83
C TYR A 141 0.27 -4.97 -6.95
N LEU A 142 -0.90 -5.51 -6.63
CA LEU A 142 -1.94 -5.80 -7.63
C LEU A 142 -2.45 -4.51 -8.29
N ALA A 143 -2.61 -3.43 -7.52
CA ALA A 143 -3.01 -2.14 -8.06
C ALA A 143 -1.99 -1.57 -9.08
N PHE A 144 -0.70 -1.85 -8.91
CA PHE A 144 0.33 -1.50 -9.89
C PHE A 144 0.43 -2.51 -11.04
N ALA A 145 0.26 -3.81 -10.77
CA ALA A 145 0.37 -4.85 -11.79
C ALA A 145 -0.69 -4.72 -12.88
N ILE A 146 -1.94 -4.40 -12.50
CA ILE A 146 -3.07 -4.30 -13.43
C ILE A 146 -2.82 -3.28 -14.55
N PRO A 147 -2.49 -2.00 -14.29
CA PRO A 147 -2.22 -1.03 -15.36
C PRO A 147 -0.98 -1.38 -16.18
N ILE A 148 0.08 -1.95 -15.58
CA ILE A 148 1.27 -2.41 -16.28
C ILE A 148 0.91 -3.53 -17.27
N PHE A 149 0.13 -4.51 -16.81
CA PHE A 149 -0.35 -5.60 -17.64
C PHE A 149 -1.27 -5.12 -18.77
N LEU A 150 -2.21 -4.24 -18.47
CA LEU A 150 -3.11 -3.66 -19.47
C LEU A 150 -2.33 -2.86 -20.51
N ARG A 151 -1.35 -2.05 -20.08
CA ARG A 151 -0.45 -1.34 -20.99
C ARG A 151 0.28 -2.31 -21.92
N TRP A 152 0.80 -3.42 -21.39
CA TRP A 152 1.48 -4.45 -22.18
C TRP A 152 0.53 -5.10 -23.17
N ARG A 153 -0.70 -5.42 -22.76
CA ARG A 153 -1.74 -6.02 -23.62
C ARG A 153 -2.22 -5.09 -24.72
N MET A 154 -2.31 -3.79 -24.46
CA MET A 154 -2.70 -2.78 -25.46
C MET A 154 -1.64 -2.63 -26.57
N GLY A 155 -0.40 -2.93 -26.29
CA GLY A 155 0.69 -2.87 -27.25
C GLY A 155 0.89 -1.48 -27.82
N ASP A 156 1.03 -1.40 -29.13
CA ASP A 156 1.30 -0.15 -29.84
C ASP A 156 0.04 0.75 -29.97
N LYS A 157 -1.14 0.27 -29.57
CA LYS A 157 -2.38 1.07 -29.51
C LYS A 157 -2.42 2.06 -28.34
N PHE A 158 -1.53 1.90 -27.36
CA PHE A 158 -1.47 2.78 -26.22
C PHE A 158 -0.81 4.11 -26.59
N GLN A 159 -1.50 5.22 -26.35
CA GLN A 159 -0.92 6.56 -26.51
C GLN A 159 0.10 6.82 -25.41
N GLN A 160 1.33 7.08 -25.81
CA GLN A 160 2.43 7.33 -24.88
C GLN A 160 2.48 8.82 -24.54
N GLY A 161 2.68 9.14 -23.27
CA GLY A 161 2.96 10.50 -22.85
C GLY A 161 4.37 10.97 -23.26
N THR A 162 4.67 12.21 -22.93
CA THR A 162 5.97 12.86 -23.21
C THR A 162 7.14 12.10 -22.59
N TRP A 163 6.96 11.56 -21.39
CA TRP A 163 7.95 10.70 -20.74
C TRP A 163 7.58 9.23 -20.94
N ASN A 164 8.42 8.47 -21.61
CA ASN A 164 8.16 7.07 -21.92
C ASN A 164 9.44 6.22 -21.95
N LEU A 165 9.27 4.90 -21.83
CA LEU A 165 10.36 3.91 -21.83
C LEU A 165 10.83 3.53 -23.24
N GLY A 166 10.32 4.17 -24.30
CA GLY A 166 10.58 3.76 -25.68
C GLY A 166 10.17 2.31 -25.92
N LYS A 167 10.99 1.53 -26.61
CA LYS A 167 10.69 0.10 -26.91
C LYS A 167 10.94 -0.85 -25.72
N LYS A 168 11.57 -0.37 -24.64
CA LYS A 168 11.95 -1.22 -23.48
C LYS A 168 10.75 -1.75 -22.72
N TRP A 169 9.61 -1.08 -22.77
CA TRP A 169 8.38 -1.52 -22.09
C TRP A 169 7.95 -2.94 -22.47
N LYS A 170 8.27 -3.41 -23.72
CA LYS A 170 7.83 -4.70 -24.25
C LYS A 170 8.32 -5.89 -23.40
N TRP A 171 9.53 -5.78 -22.85
CA TRP A 171 10.09 -6.82 -21.98
C TRP A 171 10.03 -6.45 -20.48
N MET A 172 10.12 -5.16 -20.15
CA MET A 172 10.09 -4.73 -18.75
C MET A 172 8.71 -4.94 -18.11
N ALA A 173 7.63 -4.70 -18.84
CA ALA A 173 6.28 -4.86 -18.32
C ALA A 173 5.97 -6.31 -17.90
N PRO A 174 6.18 -7.36 -18.73
CA PRO A 174 5.92 -8.73 -18.29
C PRO A 174 6.85 -9.18 -17.17
N VAL A 175 8.11 -8.73 -17.14
CA VAL A 175 9.04 -9.02 -16.03
C VAL A 175 8.52 -8.40 -14.73
N ALA A 176 8.10 -7.14 -14.74
CA ALA A 176 7.56 -6.48 -13.56
C ALA A 176 6.27 -7.17 -13.06
N VAL A 177 5.38 -7.55 -13.96
CA VAL A 177 4.16 -8.29 -13.58
C VAL A 177 4.51 -9.65 -12.99
N ALA A 178 5.44 -10.39 -13.60
CA ALA A 178 5.89 -11.69 -13.09
C ALA A 178 6.52 -11.57 -11.69
N GLU A 179 7.39 -10.57 -11.50
CA GLU A 179 8.00 -10.27 -10.20
C GLU A 179 6.92 -9.98 -9.13
N ILE A 180 5.95 -9.12 -9.45
CA ILE A 180 4.86 -8.79 -8.53
C ILE A 180 4.07 -10.04 -8.15
N LEU A 181 3.77 -10.93 -9.10
CA LEU A 181 3.05 -12.17 -8.83
C LEU A 181 3.87 -13.11 -7.94
N ILE A 182 5.16 -13.28 -8.22
CA ILE A 182 6.07 -14.12 -7.43
C ILE A 182 6.14 -13.60 -5.99
N ILE A 183 6.39 -12.30 -5.82
CA ILE A 183 6.47 -11.69 -4.48
C ILE A 183 5.13 -11.79 -3.74
N SER A 184 4.00 -11.62 -4.44
CA SER A 184 2.68 -11.78 -3.84
C SER A 184 2.45 -13.20 -3.31
N VAL A 185 2.97 -14.22 -4.00
CA VAL A 185 2.92 -15.60 -3.53
C VAL A 185 3.74 -15.76 -2.24
N TYR A 186 4.94 -15.16 -2.15
CA TYR A 186 5.72 -15.20 -0.90
C TYR A 186 4.96 -14.60 0.29
N PHE A 187 4.23 -13.51 0.10
CA PHE A 187 3.41 -12.91 1.16
C PHE A 187 2.18 -13.73 1.56
N ILE A 188 1.82 -14.73 0.77
CA ILE A 188 0.72 -15.68 1.07
C ILE A 188 1.23 -16.85 1.92
N LEU A 189 2.51 -17.21 1.80
CA LEU A 189 3.06 -18.38 2.48
C LEU A 189 3.07 -18.21 4.01
N PRO A 190 2.88 -19.30 4.78
CA PRO A 190 3.01 -19.27 6.23
C PRO A 190 4.42 -18.86 6.67
N ILE A 191 4.50 -18.08 7.73
CA ILE A 191 5.77 -17.59 8.30
C ILE A 191 6.53 -18.71 9.01
N THR A 192 5.79 -19.68 9.58
CA THR A 192 6.37 -20.80 10.35
C THR A 192 5.95 -22.14 9.74
N PRO A 193 6.76 -23.20 9.89
CA PRO A 193 6.42 -24.55 9.43
C PRO A 193 5.08 -25.07 9.98
N ALA A 194 4.75 -24.73 11.22
CA ALA A 194 3.49 -25.12 11.87
C ALA A 194 2.23 -24.46 11.25
N GLY A 195 2.39 -23.49 10.36
CA GLY A 195 1.31 -22.90 9.57
C GLY A 195 1.00 -23.64 8.27
N TRP A 196 1.77 -24.65 7.89
CA TRP A 196 1.54 -25.43 6.69
C TRP A 196 0.55 -26.55 6.92
N ILE A 197 -0.48 -26.62 6.10
CA ILE A 197 -1.46 -27.70 6.12
C ILE A 197 -0.76 -29.02 5.78
N GLY A 198 -0.86 -30.00 6.69
CA GLY A 198 -0.20 -31.30 6.56
C GLY A 198 1.08 -31.44 7.39
N ASN A 199 1.53 -30.41 8.08
CA ASN A 199 2.58 -30.53 9.09
C ASN A 199 2.01 -31.22 10.34
N PRO A 200 2.74 -32.17 11.00
CA PRO A 200 2.30 -32.81 12.24
C PRO A 200 1.97 -31.82 13.36
N ASP A 201 2.68 -30.71 13.43
CA ASP A 201 2.51 -29.66 14.44
C ASP A 201 1.59 -28.52 13.95
N PHE A 202 0.74 -28.80 12.95
CA PHE A 202 -0.14 -27.80 12.37
C PHE A 202 -1.06 -27.16 13.41
N SER A 203 -1.09 -25.83 13.43
CA SER A 203 -2.03 -25.07 14.23
C SER A 203 -2.58 -23.87 13.46
N TRP A 204 -3.88 -23.67 13.55
CA TRP A 204 -4.56 -22.51 12.97
C TRP A 204 -3.98 -21.15 13.43
N LYS A 205 -3.35 -21.12 14.60
CA LYS A 205 -2.70 -19.92 15.14
C LYS A 205 -1.52 -19.43 14.28
N PHE A 206 -0.90 -20.32 13.51
CA PHE A 206 0.30 -20.02 12.70
C PHE A 206 0.00 -19.87 11.22
N VAL A 207 -1.25 -20.02 10.83
CA VAL A 207 -1.67 -19.83 9.44
C VAL A 207 -1.55 -18.35 9.05
N ASN A 208 -1.05 -18.10 7.85
CA ASN A 208 -1.10 -16.75 7.29
C ASN A 208 -2.52 -16.43 6.81
N TYR A 209 -3.20 -15.52 7.48
CA TYR A 209 -4.56 -15.11 7.13
C TYR A 209 -4.64 -14.13 5.97
N ALA A 210 -3.51 -13.64 5.44
CA ALA A 210 -3.49 -12.72 4.32
C ALA A 210 -4.24 -13.22 3.07
N PRO A 211 -4.13 -14.50 2.64
CA PRO A 211 -4.90 -15.00 1.50
C PRO A 211 -6.41 -14.94 1.72
N ILE A 212 -6.85 -15.29 2.94
CA ILE A 212 -8.27 -15.30 3.30
C ILE A 212 -8.82 -13.86 3.30
N LEU A 213 -8.09 -12.93 3.90
CA LEU A 213 -8.48 -11.52 3.95
C LEU A 213 -8.47 -10.88 2.55
N THR A 214 -7.40 -11.10 1.78
CA THR A 214 -7.29 -10.56 0.41
C THR A 214 -8.34 -11.17 -0.50
N GLY A 215 -8.48 -12.50 -0.49
CA GLY A 215 -9.47 -13.21 -1.28
C GLY A 215 -10.90 -12.81 -0.91
N GLY A 216 -11.19 -12.73 0.39
CA GLY A 216 -12.47 -12.28 0.90
C GLY A 216 -12.81 -10.85 0.47
N ALA A 217 -11.84 -9.93 0.55
CA ALA A 217 -12.02 -8.55 0.09
C ALA A 217 -12.28 -8.49 -1.43
N LEU A 218 -11.51 -9.22 -2.23
CA LEU A 218 -11.71 -9.27 -3.69
C LEU A 218 -13.06 -9.86 -4.06
N ILE A 219 -13.49 -10.93 -3.39
CA ILE A 219 -14.82 -11.54 -3.61
C ILE A 219 -15.92 -10.55 -3.21
N ALA A 220 -15.81 -9.88 -2.08
CA ALA A 220 -16.78 -8.88 -1.64
C ALA A 220 -16.89 -7.71 -2.63
N LEU A 221 -15.76 -7.23 -3.14
CA LEU A 221 -15.73 -6.19 -4.17
C LEU A 221 -16.35 -6.68 -5.48
N TRP A 222 -16.06 -7.91 -5.90
CA TRP A 222 -16.64 -8.53 -7.10
C TRP A 222 -18.16 -8.69 -6.99
N ILE A 223 -18.64 -9.18 -5.85
CA ILE A 223 -20.08 -9.28 -5.57
C ILE A 223 -20.71 -7.90 -5.57
N GLY A 224 -20.12 -6.93 -4.85
CA GLY A 224 -20.60 -5.55 -4.79
C GLY A 224 -20.70 -4.89 -6.15
N TRP A 225 -19.74 -5.17 -7.03
CA TRP A 225 -19.77 -4.71 -8.42
C TRP A 225 -20.96 -5.29 -9.18
N HIS A 226 -21.15 -6.60 -9.15
CA HIS A 226 -22.20 -7.27 -9.94
C HIS A 226 -23.62 -7.00 -9.40
N VAL A 227 -23.78 -6.91 -8.10
CA VAL A 227 -25.08 -6.71 -7.45
C VAL A 227 -25.52 -5.24 -7.55
N SER A 228 -24.60 -4.31 -7.36
CA SER A 228 -24.95 -2.89 -7.21
C SER A 228 -24.19 -1.97 -8.17
N ALA A 229 -22.87 -1.91 -8.09
CA ALA A 229 -22.08 -0.85 -8.69
C ALA A 229 -22.19 -0.78 -10.22
N LYS A 230 -22.25 -1.93 -10.91
CA LYS A 230 -22.40 -2.00 -12.37
C LYS A 230 -23.65 -1.28 -12.89
N LYS A 231 -24.69 -1.09 -12.06
CA LYS A 231 -25.96 -0.48 -12.47
C LYS A 231 -25.92 1.05 -12.50
N TRP A 232 -25.03 1.66 -11.73
CA TRP A 232 -25.01 3.11 -11.51
C TRP A 232 -23.65 3.76 -11.71
N PHE A 233 -22.57 2.99 -11.73
CA PHE A 233 -21.23 3.51 -11.95
C PHE A 233 -20.96 3.71 -13.44
N THR A 234 -20.76 4.95 -13.86
CA THR A 234 -20.55 5.34 -15.26
C THR A 234 -19.08 5.62 -15.61
N GLY A 235 -18.16 5.36 -14.67
CA GLY A 235 -16.74 5.64 -14.82
C GLY A 235 -16.29 6.90 -14.07
N PRO A 236 -14.99 7.25 -14.17
CA PRO A 236 -14.46 8.47 -13.59
C PRO A 236 -15.16 9.70 -14.16
N LYS A 237 -15.50 10.65 -13.30
CA LYS A 237 -16.07 11.94 -13.72
C LYS A 237 -14.93 12.93 -13.97
N SER A 238 -14.80 13.41 -15.20
CA SER A 238 -13.94 14.55 -15.49
C SER A 238 -14.42 15.79 -14.73
N THR A 239 -13.49 16.56 -14.20
CA THR A 239 -13.78 17.83 -13.53
C THR A 239 -13.87 18.99 -14.54
N ILE A 240 -13.44 18.73 -15.76
CA ILE A 240 -13.40 19.67 -16.87
C ILE A 240 -14.29 19.10 -17.97
N ASP A 241 -15.19 19.91 -18.53
CA ASP A 241 -15.93 19.57 -19.74
C ASP A 241 -14.98 19.57 -20.93
N LEU A 242 -14.42 18.39 -21.23
CA LEU A 242 -13.54 18.24 -22.38
C LEU A 242 -14.38 18.08 -23.65
N PRO A 243 -13.99 18.70 -24.76
CA PRO A 243 -14.57 18.43 -26.06
C PRO A 243 -14.48 16.95 -26.42
N GLU A 244 -15.48 16.41 -27.11
CA GLU A 244 -15.46 15.03 -27.57
C GLU A 244 -14.20 14.76 -28.41
N GLY A 245 -13.41 13.77 -27.99
CA GLY A 245 -12.18 13.34 -28.67
C GLY A 245 -10.87 13.77 -28.03
N VAL A 246 -10.89 14.52 -26.94
CA VAL A 246 -9.69 14.92 -26.18
C VAL A 246 -9.23 13.77 -25.28
N SER A 247 -7.94 13.42 -25.33
CA SER A 247 -7.39 12.34 -24.50
C SER A 247 -7.09 12.82 -23.08
N ALA A 248 -6.98 11.86 -22.12
CA ALA A 248 -6.59 12.18 -20.74
C ALA A 248 -5.20 12.86 -20.61
N ALA A 249 -4.35 12.76 -21.63
CA ALA A 249 -3.07 13.47 -21.70
C ALA A 249 -3.28 14.95 -22.03
N ASP A 250 -4.21 15.23 -22.93
CA ASP A 250 -4.57 16.59 -23.34
C ASP A 250 -5.33 17.31 -22.21
N GLU A 251 -6.05 16.54 -21.35
CA GLU A 251 -6.72 17.06 -20.15
C GLU A 251 -5.74 17.70 -19.18
N ILE A 252 -4.60 17.06 -18.98
CA ILE A 252 -3.52 17.58 -18.11
C ILE A 252 -2.91 18.86 -18.70
N GLU A 253 -2.74 18.91 -20.00
CA GLU A 253 -2.17 20.07 -20.70
C GLU A 253 -3.14 21.27 -20.66
N LEU A 254 -4.43 21.04 -20.90
CA LEU A 254 -5.48 22.05 -20.76
C LEU A 254 -5.66 22.52 -19.31
N GLU A 255 -5.50 21.64 -18.34
CA GLU A 255 -5.52 22.01 -16.91
C GLU A 255 -4.33 22.89 -16.52
N HIS A 256 -3.17 22.63 -17.10
CA HIS A 256 -1.99 23.49 -16.93
C HIS A 256 -2.13 24.85 -17.63
N GLU A 257 -2.72 24.88 -18.80
CA GLU A 257 -2.99 26.13 -19.53
C GLU A 257 -4.02 27.01 -18.77
N HIS A 258 -5.10 26.42 -18.26
CA HIS A 258 -6.09 27.15 -17.45
C HIS A 258 -5.52 27.67 -16.12
N LYS A 259 -4.60 26.94 -15.49
CA LYS A 259 -3.90 27.40 -14.27
C LYS A 259 -2.87 28.50 -14.57
N GLY A 260 -2.27 28.50 -15.77
CA GLY A 260 -1.37 29.55 -16.23
C GLY A 260 -2.06 30.91 -16.47
N PHE A 261 -3.35 30.91 -16.80
CA PHE A 261 -4.14 32.13 -17.01
C PHE A 261 -4.51 32.88 -15.71
N HIS A 262 -4.31 32.29 -14.56
CA HIS A 262 -4.61 32.90 -13.25
C HIS A 262 -3.37 33.38 -12.48
N GLN A 263 -2.22 33.54 -13.14
CA GLN A 263 -1.13 34.30 -12.56
C GLN A 263 -1.41 35.80 -12.80
N PRO A 264 -1.54 36.63 -11.77
CA PRO A 264 -1.64 38.09 -11.96
C PRO A 264 -0.36 38.59 -12.62
N PRO A 265 -0.44 39.51 -13.56
CA PRO A 265 0.75 40.11 -14.19
C PRO A 265 1.49 40.92 -13.11
N GLY A 266 2.72 40.55 -12.82
CA GLY A 266 3.73 41.38 -12.18
C GLY A 266 3.74 41.41 -10.65
N THR A 267 4.59 40.61 -10.02
CA THR A 267 5.50 41.09 -8.94
C THR A 267 6.91 40.60 -9.20
#